data_90e089a8eb0b0c78f3a0ab2c4259f8d7
#
_entry.id   90e089a8eb0b0c78f3a0ab2c4259f8d7
#
_cell.length_a   1.000
_cell.length_b   1.000
_cell.length_c   1.000
_cell.angle_alpha   90.00
_cell.angle_beta   90.00
_cell.angle_gamma   90.00
#
_symmetry.space_group_name_H-M   'P 1'
#
loop_
_entity.id
_entity.type
_entity.pdbx_description
1 polymer ?
#
loop_
_entity_poly.entity_id
_entity_poly.type
_entity_poly.pdbx_seq_one_letter_code
_entity_poly.pdbx_strand_id
1 'polypeptide(L)'
;EDQVVAAAVAAGVDGINLDFELISSKCGVHYVQLVRELSVKCHQNNLVFSVDNYVPQSYNSHYDLKEQGIVADYVVIMAYDEHTEGSYEAGSASISYLQDGIEKTLKKVSADKVIAGIPFFTRLWFETAKSPEQLSEEAGTEAASYPNKVSSKALGMEEAAQSVVNAGATAQWDEKTQQNYAKWSADGGTYRIWLED
;
A
#
# COMPACT_ATOMS: atom_id res chain seq x y z
N GLU A 1 20.44 -15.58 -2.51
CA GLU A 1 19.33 -16.51 -2.76
C GLU A 1 19.55 -17.84 -2.06
N ASP A 2 20.70 -18.54 -2.23
CA ASP A 2 20.98 -19.83 -1.62
C ASP A 2 20.82 -19.83 -0.08
N GLN A 3 21.29 -18.78 0.58
CA GLN A 3 21.18 -18.63 2.04
C GLN A 3 19.71 -18.51 2.49
N VAL A 4 18.90 -17.76 1.74
CA VAL A 4 17.46 -17.56 2.06
C VAL A 4 16.72 -18.88 1.89
N VAL A 5 16.93 -19.59 0.78
CA VAL A 5 16.29 -20.89 0.52
C VAL A 5 16.75 -21.94 1.54
N ALA A 6 18.04 -22.00 1.85
CA ALA A 6 18.56 -22.90 2.87
C ALA A 6 17.96 -22.61 4.26
N ALA A 7 17.78 -21.33 4.61
CA ALA A 7 17.17 -20.95 5.87
C ALA A 7 15.67 -21.34 5.92
N ALA A 8 14.94 -21.15 4.82
CA ALA A 8 13.53 -21.55 4.71
C ALA A 8 13.35 -23.06 4.87
N VAL A 9 14.18 -23.86 4.17
CA VAL A 9 14.19 -25.32 4.29
C VAL A 9 14.52 -25.76 5.73
N ALA A 10 15.55 -25.15 6.34
CA ALA A 10 15.93 -25.47 7.71
C ALA A 10 14.87 -25.10 8.75
N ALA A 11 14.10 -24.02 8.50
CA ALA A 11 12.99 -23.59 9.34
C ALA A 11 11.72 -24.45 9.14
N GLY A 12 11.65 -25.25 8.08
CA GLY A 12 10.48 -26.07 7.76
C GLY A 12 9.25 -25.28 7.36
N VAL A 13 9.43 -24.11 6.73
CA VAL A 13 8.33 -23.32 6.18
C VAL A 13 7.94 -23.81 4.78
N ASP A 14 6.70 -23.49 4.38
CA ASP A 14 6.14 -23.98 3.10
C ASP A 14 6.55 -23.13 1.89
N GLY A 15 7.07 -21.92 2.11
CA GLY A 15 7.42 -21.03 1.02
C GLY A 15 8.17 -19.77 1.44
N ILE A 16 8.46 -18.93 0.43
CA ILE A 16 9.09 -17.62 0.58
C ILE A 16 8.19 -16.58 -0.08
N ASN A 17 7.89 -15.52 0.65
CA ASN A 17 7.29 -14.31 0.11
C ASN A 17 8.38 -13.25 -0.04
N LEU A 18 8.48 -12.64 -1.24
CA LEU A 18 9.44 -11.59 -1.54
C LEU A 18 8.75 -10.23 -1.54
N ASP A 19 8.99 -9.46 -0.50
CA ASP A 19 8.45 -8.11 -0.33
C ASP A 19 9.58 -7.07 -0.44
N PHE A 20 9.97 -6.73 -1.68
CA PHE A 20 10.99 -5.73 -1.96
C PHE A 20 10.36 -4.43 -2.43
N GLU A 21 10.37 -3.45 -1.55
CA GLU A 21 9.80 -2.15 -1.80
C GLU A 21 10.86 -1.09 -2.20
N LEU A 22 10.38 0.02 -2.79
CA LEU A 22 11.20 1.18 -3.16
C LEU A 22 12.41 0.85 -4.07
N ILE A 23 12.30 -0.18 -4.88
CA ILE A 23 13.33 -0.54 -5.86
C ILE A 23 13.45 0.58 -6.90
N SER A 24 14.66 1.10 -7.07
CA SER A 24 14.93 2.08 -8.12
C SER A 24 14.69 1.49 -9.51
N SER A 25 14.10 2.27 -10.41
CA SER A 25 13.91 1.86 -11.82
C SER A 25 15.20 1.44 -12.51
N LYS A 26 16.35 1.96 -12.07
CA LYS A 26 17.68 1.55 -12.56
C LYS A 26 18.02 0.11 -12.19
N CYS A 27 17.43 -0.41 -11.12
CA CYS A 27 17.64 -1.77 -10.62
C CYS A 27 16.58 -2.76 -11.14
N GLY A 28 15.58 -2.32 -11.90
CA GLY A 28 14.46 -3.16 -12.32
C GLY A 28 14.87 -4.46 -13.00
N VAL A 29 15.83 -4.40 -13.94
CA VAL A 29 16.34 -5.60 -14.64
C VAL A 29 16.99 -6.59 -13.67
N HIS A 30 17.72 -6.10 -12.68
CA HIS A 30 18.39 -6.93 -11.68
C HIS A 30 17.36 -7.53 -10.71
N TYR A 31 16.34 -6.76 -10.35
CA TYR A 31 15.24 -7.24 -9.53
C TYR A 31 14.46 -8.38 -10.23
N VAL A 32 14.11 -8.19 -11.48
CA VAL A 32 13.43 -9.23 -12.27
C VAL A 32 14.29 -10.50 -12.38
N GLN A 33 15.60 -10.35 -12.52
CA GLN A 33 16.50 -11.48 -12.53
C GLN A 33 16.55 -12.19 -11.17
N LEU A 34 16.59 -11.44 -10.07
CA LEU A 34 16.50 -12.01 -8.72
C LEU A 34 15.22 -12.83 -8.54
N VAL A 35 14.07 -12.30 -8.98
CA VAL A 35 12.78 -12.99 -8.90
C VAL A 35 12.80 -14.31 -9.66
N ARG A 36 13.36 -14.33 -10.88
CA ARG A 36 13.52 -15.56 -11.67
C ARG A 36 14.39 -16.62 -10.98
N GLU A 37 15.56 -16.19 -10.51
CA GLU A 37 16.52 -17.11 -9.88
C GLU A 37 15.99 -17.66 -8.55
N LEU A 38 15.34 -16.81 -7.75
CA LEU A 38 14.76 -17.24 -6.49
C LEU A 38 13.58 -18.19 -6.72
N SER A 39 12.74 -17.93 -7.71
CA SER A 39 11.65 -18.84 -8.12
C SER A 39 12.18 -20.24 -8.46
N VAL A 40 13.21 -20.32 -9.30
CA VAL A 40 13.82 -21.62 -9.66
C VAL A 40 14.33 -22.35 -8.42
N LYS A 41 15.02 -21.66 -7.51
CA LYS A 41 15.56 -22.27 -6.29
C LYS A 41 14.46 -22.69 -5.30
N CYS A 42 13.39 -21.92 -5.18
CA CYS A 42 12.23 -22.31 -4.37
C CYS A 42 11.60 -23.60 -4.90
N HIS A 43 11.30 -23.68 -6.20
CA HIS A 43 10.69 -24.86 -6.80
C HIS A 43 11.60 -26.09 -6.72
N GLN A 44 12.91 -25.94 -6.86
CA GLN A 44 13.87 -27.05 -6.66
C GLN A 44 13.87 -27.62 -5.24
N ASN A 45 13.39 -26.85 -4.26
CA ASN A 45 13.31 -27.23 -2.86
C ASN A 45 11.86 -27.45 -2.38
N ASN A 46 10.89 -27.57 -3.30
CA ASN A 46 9.45 -27.70 -3.01
C ASN A 46 8.88 -26.58 -2.14
N LEU A 47 9.39 -25.37 -2.30
CA LEU A 47 8.88 -24.16 -1.62
C LEU A 47 7.98 -23.38 -2.57
N VAL A 48 6.86 -22.91 -2.05
CA VAL A 48 6.01 -21.93 -2.73
C VAL A 48 6.73 -20.59 -2.80
N PHE A 49 6.63 -19.91 -3.94
CA PHE A 49 7.23 -18.58 -4.12
C PHE A 49 6.17 -17.54 -4.46
N SER A 50 6.06 -16.50 -3.65
CA SER A 50 5.17 -15.36 -3.89
C SER A 50 5.92 -14.05 -3.86
N VAL A 51 5.36 -13.04 -4.52
CA VAL A 51 5.97 -11.70 -4.64
C VAL A 51 4.91 -10.64 -4.35
N ASP A 52 5.25 -9.68 -3.48
CA ASP A 52 4.40 -8.54 -3.19
C ASP A 52 4.69 -7.38 -4.14
N ASN A 53 3.64 -6.69 -4.54
CA ASN A 53 3.72 -5.56 -5.45
C ASN A 53 2.76 -4.44 -5.06
N TYR A 54 3.17 -3.22 -5.34
CA TYR A 54 2.27 -2.07 -5.33
C TYR A 54 1.17 -2.21 -6.39
N VAL A 55 0.07 -1.50 -6.20
CA VAL A 55 -0.91 -1.26 -7.26
C VAL A 55 -0.20 -0.77 -8.52
N PRO A 56 -0.41 -1.42 -9.69
CA PRO A 56 0.33 -1.10 -10.90
C PRO A 56 0.09 0.31 -11.40
N GLN A 57 1.19 1.05 -11.56
CA GLN A 57 1.24 2.40 -12.10
C GLN A 57 2.39 2.52 -13.12
N SER A 58 2.40 3.60 -13.91
CA SER A 58 3.46 3.80 -14.89
C SER A 58 4.86 3.93 -14.27
N TYR A 59 4.96 4.58 -13.11
CA TYR A 59 6.22 4.82 -12.42
C TYR A 59 6.82 3.56 -11.78
N ASN A 60 6.03 2.51 -11.50
CA ASN A 60 6.51 1.25 -10.92
C ASN A 60 6.55 0.09 -11.95
N SER A 61 6.46 0.41 -13.24
CA SER A 61 6.44 -0.61 -14.32
C SER A 61 7.71 -1.47 -14.40
N HIS A 62 8.80 -1.00 -13.80
CA HIS A 62 10.08 -1.70 -13.74
C HIS A 62 10.10 -2.95 -12.84
N TYR A 63 9.05 -3.15 -12.03
CA TYR A 63 8.84 -4.41 -11.30
C TYR A 63 8.46 -5.57 -12.22
N ASP A 64 7.97 -5.27 -13.44
CA ASP A 64 7.60 -6.26 -14.46
C ASP A 64 6.65 -7.37 -13.98
N LEU A 65 5.44 -6.96 -13.62
CA LEU A 65 4.38 -7.89 -13.17
C LEU A 65 4.11 -9.04 -14.14
N LYS A 66 4.32 -8.83 -15.45
CA LYS A 66 4.11 -9.89 -16.43
C LYS A 66 5.11 -11.02 -16.23
N GLU A 67 6.37 -10.68 -16.05
CA GLU A 67 7.41 -11.67 -15.80
C GLU A 67 7.22 -12.37 -14.44
N GLN A 68 6.87 -11.61 -13.41
CA GLN A 68 6.54 -12.16 -12.10
C GLN A 68 5.39 -13.15 -12.18
N GLY A 69 4.32 -12.84 -12.93
CA GLY A 69 3.18 -13.72 -13.15
C GLY A 69 3.54 -15.03 -13.86
N ILE A 70 4.64 -15.05 -14.63
CA ILE A 70 5.15 -16.29 -15.27
C ILE A 70 5.85 -17.17 -14.23
N VAL A 71 6.74 -16.60 -13.42
CA VAL A 71 7.68 -17.38 -12.61
C VAL A 71 7.24 -17.61 -11.17
N ALA A 72 6.47 -16.71 -10.56
CA ALA A 72 5.95 -16.88 -9.21
C ALA A 72 4.71 -17.78 -9.18
N ASP A 73 4.46 -18.43 -8.04
CA ASP A 73 3.23 -19.17 -7.78
C ASP A 73 2.10 -18.19 -7.52
N TYR A 74 2.36 -17.10 -6.76
CA TYR A 74 1.40 -16.06 -6.47
C TYR A 74 2.03 -14.68 -6.60
N VAL A 75 1.21 -13.73 -7.02
CA VAL A 75 1.50 -12.29 -7.06
C VAL A 75 0.49 -11.58 -6.17
N VAL A 76 0.97 -11.04 -5.06
CA VAL A 76 0.15 -10.28 -4.11
C VAL A 76 0.16 -8.82 -4.51
N ILE A 77 -1.00 -8.19 -4.59
CA ILE A 77 -1.13 -6.76 -4.81
C ILE A 77 -1.50 -6.08 -3.50
N MET A 78 -0.62 -5.23 -2.99
CA MET A 78 -0.83 -4.42 -1.80
C MET A 78 -1.80 -3.29 -2.11
N ALA A 79 -3.11 -3.59 -2.06
CA ALA A 79 -4.17 -2.66 -2.41
C ALA A 79 -4.58 -1.77 -1.22
N TYR A 80 -3.58 -1.21 -0.56
CA TYR A 80 -3.69 -0.31 0.58
C TYR A 80 -2.65 0.82 0.46
N ASP A 81 -2.65 1.74 1.43
CA ASP A 81 -1.79 2.92 1.38
C ASP A 81 -1.96 3.74 0.08
N GLU A 82 -3.23 3.91 -0.36
CA GLU A 82 -3.59 4.80 -1.48
C GLU A 82 -3.04 6.22 -1.24
N HIS A 83 -3.07 6.64 0.02
CA HIS A 83 -2.44 7.86 0.52
C HIS A 83 -1.57 7.53 1.73
N THR A 84 -0.39 8.13 1.79
CA THR A 84 0.60 7.92 2.86
C THR A 84 1.06 9.25 3.46
N GLU A 85 1.93 9.20 4.45
CA GLU A 85 2.58 10.40 4.98
C GLU A 85 3.30 11.15 3.84
N GLY A 86 3.06 12.45 3.75
CA GLY A 86 3.54 13.29 2.65
C GLY A 86 2.55 13.45 1.49
N SER A 87 1.43 12.73 1.49
CA SER A 87 0.32 13.03 0.58
C SER A 87 -0.28 14.40 0.88
N TYR A 88 -0.75 15.09 -0.15
CA TYR A 88 -1.43 16.38 0.01
C TYR A 88 -2.87 16.24 0.50
N GLU A 89 -3.46 15.08 0.35
CA GLU A 89 -4.83 14.77 0.76
C GLU A 89 -4.85 13.58 1.71
N ALA A 90 -5.76 13.64 2.67
CA ALA A 90 -6.08 12.50 3.52
C ALA A 90 -6.90 11.48 2.75
N GLY A 91 -6.69 10.21 3.05
CA GLY A 91 -7.42 9.11 2.41
C GLY A 91 -7.05 7.76 3.00
N SER A 92 -7.68 6.72 2.47
CA SER A 92 -7.49 5.34 2.87
C SER A 92 -7.49 4.43 1.64
N ALA A 93 -7.51 3.13 1.85
CA ALA A 93 -7.59 2.14 0.77
C ALA A 93 -9.03 2.04 0.25
N SER A 94 -9.44 2.94 -0.64
CA SER A 94 -10.79 2.93 -1.19
C SER A 94 -11.07 1.67 -2.02
N ILE A 95 -12.34 1.26 -2.09
CA ILE A 95 -12.76 0.14 -2.95
C ILE A 95 -12.36 0.35 -4.42
N SER A 96 -12.38 1.61 -4.89
CA SER A 96 -11.96 1.95 -6.25
C SER A 96 -10.45 1.76 -6.47
N TYR A 97 -9.63 2.01 -5.45
CA TYR A 97 -8.19 1.76 -5.50
C TYR A 97 -7.88 0.27 -5.58
N LEU A 98 -8.54 -0.53 -4.74
CA LEU A 98 -8.46 -1.99 -4.78
C LEU A 98 -8.87 -2.52 -6.16
N GLN A 99 -10.04 -2.11 -6.66
CA GLN A 99 -10.57 -2.56 -7.94
C GLN A 99 -9.62 -2.21 -9.10
N ASP A 100 -9.15 -0.98 -9.17
CA ASP A 100 -8.18 -0.53 -10.20
C ASP A 100 -6.88 -1.34 -10.14
N GLY A 101 -6.38 -1.61 -8.93
CA GLY A 101 -5.19 -2.44 -8.71
C GLY A 101 -5.35 -3.85 -9.26
N ILE A 102 -6.45 -4.51 -8.93
CA ILE A 102 -6.74 -5.87 -9.41
C ILE A 102 -6.96 -5.88 -10.93
N GLU A 103 -7.77 -4.97 -11.47
CA GLU A 103 -8.03 -4.92 -12.91
C GLU A 103 -6.77 -4.68 -13.74
N LYS A 104 -5.85 -3.83 -13.27
CA LYS A 104 -4.56 -3.59 -13.92
C LYS A 104 -3.65 -4.83 -13.85
N THR A 105 -3.67 -5.51 -12.72
CA THR A 105 -2.86 -6.73 -12.51
C THR A 105 -3.34 -7.87 -13.41
N LEU A 106 -4.64 -8.10 -13.51
CA LEU A 106 -5.23 -9.16 -14.33
C LEU A 106 -4.94 -9.01 -15.84
N LYS A 107 -4.53 -7.82 -16.29
CA LYS A 107 -4.05 -7.62 -17.68
C LYS A 107 -2.67 -8.25 -17.93
N LYS A 108 -1.95 -8.64 -16.88
CA LYS A 108 -0.55 -9.11 -16.95
C LYS A 108 -0.33 -10.46 -16.27
N VAL A 109 -1.14 -10.78 -15.26
CA VAL A 109 -1.01 -11.98 -14.42
C VAL A 109 -2.32 -12.75 -14.48
N SER A 110 -2.22 -14.09 -14.56
CA SER A 110 -3.38 -14.99 -14.55
C SER A 110 -4.13 -14.90 -13.21
N ALA A 111 -5.45 -14.91 -13.24
CA ALA A 111 -6.30 -14.70 -12.08
C ALA A 111 -6.09 -15.71 -10.94
N ASP A 112 -5.73 -16.94 -11.30
CA ASP A 112 -5.43 -18.02 -10.35
C ASP A 112 -4.14 -17.79 -9.52
N LYS A 113 -3.32 -16.83 -9.93
CA LYS A 113 -2.08 -16.43 -9.23
C LYS A 113 -2.20 -15.11 -8.48
N VAL A 114 -3.27 -14.33 -8.66
CA VAL A 114 -3.41 -13.00 -8.06
C VAL A 114 -4.04 -13.10 -6.68
N ILE A 115 -3.39 -12.49 -5.70
CA ILE A 115 -3.92 -12.30 -4.34
C ILE A 115 -4.11 -10.82 -4.10
N ALA A 116 -5.30 -10.42 -3.69
CA ALA A 116 -5.58 -9.05 -3.24
C ALA A 116 -5.19 -8.90 -1.78
N GLY A 117 -4.16 -8.11 -1.50
CA GLY A 117 -3.79 -7.70 -0.15
C GLY A 117 -4.68 -6.54 0.30
N ILE A 118 -5.42 -6.74 1.39
CA ILE A 118 -6.26 -5.72 2.02
C ILE A 118 -5.71 -5.35 3.39
N PRO A 119 -5.87 -4.11 3.86
CA PRO A 119 -5.26 -3.68 5.12
C PRO A 119 -6.03 -4.18 6.34
N PHE A 120 -5.30 -4.48 7.42
CA PHE A 120 -5.82 -4.60 8.78
C PHE A 120 -5.36 -3.42 9.65
N PHE A 121 -5.05 -2.31 9.03
CA PHE A 121 -4.69 -1.04 9.66
C PHE A 121 -5.31 0.10 8.88
N THR A 122 -5.37 1.28 9.49
CA THR A 122 -5.75 2.51 8.81
C THR A 122 -4.82 3.66 9.22
N ARG A 123 -5.11 4.87 8.76
CA ARG A 123 -4.37 6.07 9.12
C ARG A 123 -5.29 7.09 9.78
N LEU A 124 -4.88 7.58 10.94
CA LEU A 124 -5.44 8.78 11.52
C LEU A 124 -4.75 9.97 10.87
N TRP A 125 -5.50 10.75 10.12
CA TRP A 125 -5.07 11.94 9.42
C TRP A 125 -5.33 13.19 10.25
N PHE A 126 -4.40 14.13 10.21
CA PHE A 126 -4.56 15.42 10.84
C PHE A 126 -4.27 16.53 9.84
N GLU A 127 -5.24 17.41 9.63
CA GLU A 127 -5.20 18.52 8.69
C GLU A 127 -5.22 19.85 9.43
N THR A 128 -4.27 20.72 9.09
CA THR A 128 -4.24 22.12 9.57
C THR A 128 -4.13 23.07 8.39
N ALA A 129 -4.74 24.25 8.49
CA ALA A 129 -4.56 25.26 7.46
C ALA A 129 -3.08 25.68 7.36
N LYS A 130 -2.57 25.83 6.14
CA LYS A 130 -1.25 26.41 5.90
C LYS A 130 -1.23 27.90 6.25
N SER A 131 -0.11 28.35 6.79
CA SER A 131 0.08 29.78 7.01
C SER A 131 0.27 30.52 5.68
N PRO A 132 0.05 31.86 5.65
CA PRO A 132 0.33 32.65 4.45
C PRO A 132 1.79 32.53 3.97
N GLU A 133 2.74 32.38 4.91
CA GLU A 133 4.16 32.21 4.62
C GLU A 133 4.38 30.87 3.90
N GLN A 134 3.81 29.78 4.41
CA GLN A 134 3.90 28.44 3.77
C GLN A 134 3.30 28.45 2.36
N LEU A 135 2.14 29.07 2.19
CA LEU A 135 1.52 29.20 0.86
C LEU A 135 2.38 30.02 -0.10
N SER A 136 3.08 31.03 0.42
CA SER A 136 3.99 31.86 -0.37
C SER A 136 5.26 31.09 -0.77
N GLU A 137 5.83 30.32 0.14
CA GLU A 137 7.02 29.49 -0.13
C GLU A 137 6.74 28.39 -1.16
N GLU A 138 5.54 27.83 -1.14
CA GLU A 138 5.11 26.79 -2.07
C GLU A 138 4.58 27.33 -3.41
N ALA A 139 4.51 28.66 -3.59
CA ALA A 139 3.93 29.28 -4.78
C ALA A 139 4.58 28.75 -6.08
N GLY A 140 3.73 28.30 -7.01
CA GLY A 140 4.18 27.71 -8.28
C GLY A 140 4.50 26.22 -8.24
N THR A 141 4.35 25.58 -7.10
CA THR A 141 4.46 24.11 -6.94
C THR A 141 3.09 23.47 -6.88
N GLU A 142 3.03 22.13 -7.01
CA GLU A 142 1.82 21.35 -6.81
C GLU A 142 1.26 21.55 -5.39
N ALA A 143 2.12 21.63 -4.39
CA ALA A 143 1.75 21.86 -2.98
C ALA A 143 0.89 23.10 -2.76
N ALA A 144 1.08 24.15 -3.57
CA ALA A 144 0.28 25.38 -3.49
C ALA A 144 -1.21 25.18 -3.80
N SER A 145 -1.57 24.11 -4.50
CA SER A 145 -2.96 23.78 -4.83
C SER A 145 -3.73 23.24 -3.62
N TYR A 146 -3.03 22.86 -2.55
CA TYR A 146 -3.62 22.27 -1.33
C TYR A 146 -3.53 23.26 -0.17
N PRO A 147 -4.68 23.75 0.36
CA PRO A 147 -4.70 24.79 1.38
C PRO A 147 -4.30 24.29 2.77
N ASN A 148 -4.30 22.97 2.96
CA ASN A 148 -3.99 22.33 4.23
C ASN A 148 -2.66 21.60 4.18
N LYS A 149 -1.97 21.59 5.32
CA LYS A 149 -0.91 20.65 5.64
C LYS A 149 -1.55 19.39 6.20
N VAL A 150 -1.12 18.23 5.71
CA VAL A 150 -1.64 16.93 6.12
C VAL A 150 -0.52 16.12 6.75
N SER A 151 -0.82 15.48 7.87
CA SER A 151 0.03 14.48 8.50
C SER A 151 -0.77 13.25 8.87
N SER A 152 -0.12 12.10 9.05
CA SER A 152 -0.82 10.87 9.39
C SER A 152 -0.03 10.01 10.37
N LYS A 153 -0.77 9.16 11.11
CA LYS A 153 -0.24 8.10 11.95
C LYS A 153 -0.98 6.81 11.62
N ALA A 154 -0.24 5.72 11.35
CA ALA A 154 -0.84 4.40 11.18
C ALA A 154 -1.38 3.89 12.52
N LEU A 155 -2.57 3.31 12.50
CA LEU A 155 -3.25 2.72 13.64
C LEU A 155 -3.77 1.33 13.28
N GLY A 156 -3.67 0.37 14.23
CA GLY A 156 -4.43 -0.87 14.13
C GLY A 156 -5.93 -0.62 14.23
N MET A 157 -6.75 -1.56 13.77
CA MET A 157 -8.21 -1.42 13.68
C MET A 157 -8.87 -1.09 15.03
N GLU A 158 -8.44 -1.76 16.10
CA GLU A 158 -8.98 -1.52 17.45
C GLU A 158 -8.63 -0.11 17.96
N GLU A 159 -7.36 0.33 17.78
CA GLU A 159 -6.93 1.68 18.17
C GLU A 159 -7.65 2.75 17.34
N ALA A 160 -7.90 2.48 16.06
CA ALA A 160 -8.65 3.35 15.16
C ALA A 160 -10.10 3.55 15.65
N ALA A 161 -10.82 2.47 15.92
CA ALA A 161 -12.19 2.52 16.46
C ALA A 161 -12.23 3.24 17.81
N GLN A 162 -11.28 2.94 18.70
CA GLN A 162 -11.18 3.61 20.01
C GLN A 162 -10.89 5.10 19.90
N SER A 163 -10.13 5.53 18.89
CA SER A 163 -9.85 6.95 18.65
C SER A 163 -11.12 7.72 18.30
N VAL A 164 -12.01 7.14 17.50
CA VAL A 164 -13.33 7.75 17.17
C VAL A 164 -14.19 7.87 18.43
N VAL A 165 -14.25 6.81 19.24
CA VAL A 165 -15.01 6.82 20.51
C VAL A 165 -14.47 7.88 21.49
N ASN A 166 -13.16 7.93 21.67
CA ASN A 166 -12.51 8.88 22.58
C ASN A 166 -12.74 10.34 22.16
N ALA A 167 -12.83 10.59 20.86
CA ALA A 167 -13.14 11.90 20.31
C ALA A 167 -14.62 12.29 20.44
N GLY A 168 -15.50 11.38 20.87
CA GLY A 168 -16.96 11.56 20.84
C GLY A 168 -17.51 11.74 19.42
N ALA A 169 -16.75 11.29 18.41
CA ALA A 169 -17.16 11.33 17.01
C ALA A 169 -18.02 10.13 16.64
N THR A 170 -18.76 10.25 15.54
CA THR A 170 -19.59 9.18 15.00
C THR A 170 -19.09 8.84 13.59
N ALA A 171 -18.82 7.58 13.35
CA ALA A 171 -18.50 7.11 12.01
C ALA A 171 -19.80 7.06 11.16
N GLN A 172 -19.66 7.42 9.89
CA GLN A 172 -20.72 7.41 8.90
C GLN A 172 -20.20 6.71 7.65
N TRP A 173 -21.08 6.01 6.96
CA TRP A 173 -20.74 5.38 5.69
C TRP A 173 -20.36 6.41 4.63
N ASP A 174 -19.21 6.23 4.01
CA ASP A 174 -18.75 7.02 2.86
C ASP A 174 -18.95 6.21 1.58
N GLU A 175 -19.95 6.59 0.80
CA GLU A 175 -20.29 5.93 -0.47
C GLU A 175 -19.16 5.97 -1.50
N LYS A 176 -18.27 6.97 -1.42
CA LYS A 176 -17.16 7.11 -2.37
C LYS A 176 -16.06 6.09 -2.12
N THR A 177 -15.67 5.91 -0.87
CA THR A 177 -14.61 4.99 -0.49
C THR A 177 -15.14 3.60 -0.13
N GLN A 178 -16.46 3.48 0.13
CA GLN A 178 -17.12 2.27 0.63
C GLN A 178 -16.54 1.84 1.99
N GLN A 179 -16.36 2.81 2.89
CA GLN A 179 -15.79 2.62 4.21
C GLN A 179 -16.55 3.45 5.25
N ASN A 180 -16.49 3.07 6.51
CA ASN A 180 -16.95 3.92 7.59
C ASN A 180 -15.94 5.06 7.83
N TYR A 181 -16.40 6.29 7.81
CA TYR A 181 -15.60 7.51 7.90
C TYR A 181 -16.01 8.36 9.10
N ALA A 182 -15.03 8.82 9.86
CA ALA A 182 -15.24 9.78 10.94
C ALA A 182 -14.32 10.99 10.80
N LYS A 183 -14.81 12.15 11.27
CA LYS A 183 -14.02 13.37 11.39
C LYS A 183 -14.41 14.15 12.66
N TRP A 184 -13.44 14.84 13.22
CA TRP A 184 -13.65 15.75 14.36
C TRP A 184 -12.60 16.86 14.36
N SER A 185 -12.93 17.96 15.05
CA SER A 185 -12.00 19.11 15.23
C SER A 185 -11.39 19.07 16.63
N ALA A 186 -10.07 19.10 16.70
CA ALA A 186 -9.30 19.22 17.92
C ALA A 186 -7.90 19.78 17.59
N ASP A 187 -7.18 20.26 18.59
CA ASP A 187 -5.77 20.70 18.49
C ASP A 187 -5.51 21.74 17.39
N GLY A 188 -6.51 22.56 17.08
CA GLY A 188 -6.42 23.58 16.04
C GLY A 188 -6.52 23.06 14.60
N GLY A 189 -6.94 21.82 14.41
CA GLY A 189 -7.08 21.21 13.10
C GLY A 189 -8.29 20.26 13.01
N THR A 190 -8.30 19.46 12.00
CA THR A 190 -9.31 18.44 11.73
C THR A 190 -8.67 17.08 11.65
N TYR A 191 -9.14 16.16 12.46
CA TYR A 191 -8.84 14.74 12.36
C TYR A 191 -9.80 14.03 11.41
N ARG A 192 -9.29 13.09 10.63
CA ARG A 192 -10.06 12.23 9.74
C ARG A 192 -9.56 10.81 9.83
N ILE A 193 -10.46 9.84 9.70
CA ILE A 193 -10.14 8.43 9.70
C ILE A 193 -11.16 7.67 8.87
N TRP A 194 -10.70 6.71 8.07
CA TRP A 194 -11.52 5.70 7.41
C TRP A 194 -11.25 4.37 8.11
N LEU A 195 -12.29 3.68 8.50
CA LEU A 195 -12.20 2.40 9.20
C LEU A 195 -12.26 1.27 8.17
N GLU A 196 -11.37 0.31 8.33
CA GLU A 196 -11.29 -0.89 7.49
C GLU A 196 -12.13 -2.03 8.10
N ASP A 197 -13.47 -1.86 8.14
CA ASP A 197 -14.43 -2.77 8.78
C ASP A 197 -15.56 -3.24 7.83
#